data_6770705e2dcc95b39f92a60a366d7370
#
_entry.id   6770705e2dcc95b39f92a60a366d7370
#
_cell.length_a   1.000
_cell.length_b   1.000
_cell.length_c   1.000
_cell.angle_alpha   90.00
_cell.angle_beta   90.00
_cell.angle_gamma   90.00
#
_symmetry.space_group_name_H-M   'P 1'
#
loop_
_entity.id
_entity.type
_entity.pdbx_description
1 polymer ?
#
loop_
_entity_poly.entity_id
_entity_poly.type
_entity_poly.pdbx_seq_one_letter_code
_entity_poly.pdbx_strand_id
1 'polypeptide(L)'
;MNHHHDTAAEQDVLAALRAATATRHERLDNGLPLAGAQPGLEDYASHLRLVRDWLTPLQAWLAGYADGPAAFLPPRERLALIAADLDEPGMPAPVAPQPAARWPDGASAAYRWGVCYVIEGAQLGGSVLHKRLSERLAPHPLRYLRGDVEGPGPRWRAFMQSLRGAVRTPEEVAEACAGARAAFDSILQLGLRPAS
;
A
#
# COMPACT_ATOMS: atom_id res chain seq x y z
N MET A 1 -10.33 50.41 2.93
CA MET A 1 -10.71 49.09 3.46
C MET A 1 -9.95 48.03 2.65
N ASN A 2 -8.82 47.60 3.18
CA ASN A 2 -8.01 46.54 2.54
C ASN A 2 -8.50 45.19 3.00
N HIS A 3 -9.18 44.47 2.11
CA HIS A 3 -9.41 43.06 2.32
C HIS A 3 -8.09 42.32 2.06
N HIS A 4 -7.36 41.99 3.10
CA HIS A 4 -6.35 40.96 3.05
C HIS A 4 -7.10 39.65 2.82
N HIS A 5 -7.03 39.16 1.59
CA HIS A 5 -7.26 37.76 1.31
C HIS A 5 -6.10 37.00 1.94
N ASP A 6 -6.37 36.43 3.08
CA ASP A 6 -5.54 35.44 3.73
C ASP A 6 -5.68 34.15 2.89
N THR A 7 -4.91 34.06 1.81
CA THR A 7 -4.67 32.81 1.10
C THR A 7 -3.73 32.01 1.97
N ALA A 8 -4.28 31.34 3.00
CA ALA A 8 -3.63 30.18 3.56
C ALA A 8 -3.38 29.24 2.39
N ALA A 9 -2.10 29.05 2.04
CA ALA A 9 -1.69 28.21 0.96
C ALA A 9 -2.32 26.84 1.17
N GLU A 10 -3.25 26.47 0.29
CA GLU A 10 -3.95 25.19 0.30
C GLU A 10 -2.86 24.12 0.26
N GLN A 11 -2.60 23.50 1.40
CA GLN A 11 -1.47 22.59 1.56
C GLN A 11 -1.80 21.34 0.74
N ASP A 12 -1.11 21.13 -0.40
CA ASP A 12 -1.34 19.96 -1.26
C ASP A 12 -1.12 18.69 -0.43
N VAL A 13 -2.21 17.99 -0.12
CA VAL A 13 -2.21 16.75 0.67
C VAL A 13 -1.22 15.71 0.13
N LEU A 14 -0.98 15.67 -1.18
CA LEU A 14 -0.02 14.73 -1.77
C LEU A 14 1.43 15.12 -1.44
N ALA A 15 1.73 16.42 -1.43
CA ALA A 15 3.05 16.90 -1.01
C ALA A 15 3.29 16.57 0.48
N ALA A 16 2.29 16.79 1.34
CA ALA A 16 2.34 16.47 2.75
C ALA A 16 2.53 14.95 2.98
N LEU A 17 1.75 14.10 2.29
CA LEU A 17 1.88 12.64 2.38
C LEU A 17 3.25 12.15 1.94
N ARG A 18 3.78 12.65 0.82
CA ARG A 18 5.13 12.31 0.34
C ARG A 18 6.19 12.68 1.37
N ALA A 19 6.14 13.90 1.91
CA ALA A 19 7.07 14.35 2.94
C ALA A 19 6.96 13.49 4.22
N ALA A 20 5.74 13.20 4.67
CA ALA A 20 5.49 12.43 5.88
C ALA A 20 5.93 10.96 5.80
N THR A 21 6.07 10.41 4.58
CA THR A 21 6.36 8.99 4.35
C THR A 21 7.72 8.72 3.69
N ALA A 22 8.47 9.74 3.26
CA ALA A 22 9.70 9.61 2.47
C ALA A 22 10.72 8.64 3.08
N THR A 23 11.09 8.84 4.34
CA THR A 23 12.07 7.98 5.04
C THR A 23 11.56 6.55 5.21
N ARG A 24 10.25 6.36 5.42
CA ARG A 24 9.63 5.04 5.56
C ARG A 24 9.62 4.29 4.23
N HIS A 25 9.33 5.01 3.16
CA HIS A 25 9.35 4.49 1.80
C HIS A 25 10.75 4.00 1.43
N GLU A 26 11.77 4.83 1.67
CA GLU A 26 13.18 4.47 1.43
C GLU A 26 13.61 3.23 2.24
N ARG A 27 13.24 3.17 3.53
CA ARG A 27 13.51 1.99 4.37
C ARG A 27 12.83 0.73 3.86
N LEU A 28 11.58 0.85 3.39
CA LEU A 28 10.83 -0.28 2.84
C LEU A 28 11.51 -0.77 1.56
N ASP A 29 11.81 0.13 0.63
CA ASP A 29 12.42 -0.23 -0.66
C ASP A 29 13.75 -0.95 -0.50
N ASN A 30 14.57 -0.51 0.47
CA ASN A 30 15.87 -1.14 0.77
C ASN A 30 15.74 -2.45 1.56
N GLY A 31 14.64 -2.67 2.27
CA GLY A 31 14.41 -3.84 3.14
C GLY A 31 13.55 -4.95 2.56
N LEU A 32 12.98 -4.74 1.36
CA LEU A 32 12.13 -5.77 0.74
C LEU A 32 12.93 -6.99 0.29
N PRO A 33 12.40 -8.22 0.41
CA PRO A 33 13.04 -9.43 -0.10
C PRO A 33 13.43 -9.33 -1.57
N LEU A 34 12.62 -8.62 -2.37
CA LEU A 34 12.85 -8.40 -3.79
C LEU A 34 13.86 -7.28 -4.11
N ALA A 35 14.43 -6.58 -3.12
CA ALA A 35 15.42 -5.51 -3.36
C ALA A 35 16.81 -6.06 -3.81
N GLY A 36 17.09 -7.33 -3.57
CA GLY A 36 18.34 -7.98 -3.93
C GLY A 36 18.69 -7.89 -5.42
N ALA A 37 19.97 -8.08 -5.74
CA ALA A 37 20.47 -8.03 -7.12
C ALA A 37 19.92 -9.17 -8.01
N GLN A 38 19.67 -10.33 -7.41
CA GLN A 38 19.21 -11.52 -8.11
C GLN A 38 18.10 -12.26 -7.34
N PRO A 39 16.91 -11.65 -7.14
CA PRO A 39 15.85 -12.31 -6.41
C PRO A 39 15.30 -13.53 -7.17
N GLY A 40 14.99 -14.60 -6.42
CA GLY A 40 14.39 -15.85 -6.90
C GLY A 40 12.92 -15.99 -6.47
N LEU A 41 12.36 -17.19 -6.71
CA LEU A 41 10.98 -17.51 -6.27
C LEU A 41 10.83 -17.51 -4.74
N GLU A 42 11.88 -17.86 -3.98
CA GLU A 42 11.89 -17.79 -2.52
C GLU A 42 11.73 -16.34 -2.03
N ASP A 43 12.45 -15.40 -2.65
CA ASP A 43 12.33 -13.97 -2.33
C ASP A 43 10.95 -13.44 -2.72
N TYR A 44 10.39 -13.91 -3.84
CA TYR A 44 9.04 -13.55 -4.26
C TYR A 44 7.99 -14.10 -3.28
N ALA A 45 8.11 -15.36 -2.87
CA ALA A 45 7.22 -15.94 -1.86
C ALA A 45 7.30 -15.18 -0.53
N SER A 46 8.50 -14.82 -0.10
CA SER A 46 8.70 -14.01 1.12
C SER A 46 8.06 -12.64 1.01
N HIS A 47 8.17 -11.98 -0.16
CA HIS A 47 7.49 -10.72 -0.44
C HIS A 47 5.95 -10.88 -0.41
N LEU A 48 5.41 -11.91 -1.05
CA LEU A 48 3.97 -12.17 -1.07
C LEU A 48 3.42 -12.44 0.33
N ARG A 49 4.14 -13.21 1.15
CA ARG A 49 3.77 -13.50 2.55
C ARG A 49 3.76 -12.22 3.39
N LEU A 50 4.79 -11.38 3.27
CA LEU A 50 4.85 -10.08 3.93
C LEU A 50 3.64 -9.20 3.56
N VAL A 51 3.34 -9.09 2.28
CA VAL A 51 2.21 -8.27 1.79
C VAL A 51 0.87 -8.87 2.20
N ARG A 52 0.70 -10.20 2.17
CA ARG A 52 -0.49 -10.89 2.67
C ARG A 52 -0.76 -10.55 4.13
N ASP A 53 0.25 -10.70 4.97
CA ASP A 53 0.15 -10.50 6.42
C ASP A 53 -0.12 -9.03 6.77
N TRP A 54 0.36 -8.12 5.94
CA TRP A 54 0.07 -6.69 6.04
C TRP A 54 -1.35 -6.33 5.58
N LEU A 55 -1.78 -6.82 4.39
CA LEU A 55 -3.06 -6.45 3.79
C LEU A 55 -4.26 -7.09 4.48
N THR A 56 -4.13 -8.32 4.98
CA THR A 56 -5.26 -9.06 5.57
C THR A 56 -5.94 -8.28 6.70
N PRO A 57 -5.25 -7.80 7.75
CA PRO A 57 -5.89 -7.02 8.80
C PRO A 57 -6.36 -5.65 8.33
N LEU A 58 -5.66 -5.03 7.38
CA LEU A 58 -6.03 -3.74 6.81
C LEU A 58 -7.34 -3.80 6.03
N GLN A 59 -7.49 -4.79 5.16
CA GLN A 59 -8.72 -4.96 4.37
C GLN A 59 -9.91 -5.31 5.27
N ALA A 60 -9.71 -6.18 6.27
CA ALA A 60 -10.75 -6.50 7.25
C ALA A 60 -11.20 -5.27 8.04
N TRP A 61 -10.25 -4.43 8.47
CA TRP A 61 -10.55 -3.19 9.17
C TRP A 61 -11.26 -2.17 8.27
N LEU A 62 -10.78 -1.94 7.05
CA LEU A 62 -11.39 -1.02 6.09
C LEU A 62 -12.80 -1.44 5.68
N ALA A 63 -13.09 -2.75 5.63
CA ALA A 63 -14.42 -3.28 5.31
C ALA A 63 -15.48 -2.91 6.37
N GLY A 64 -15.08 -2.51 7.57
CA GLY A 64 -15.99 -2.00 8.61
C GLY A 64 -16.53 -0.59 8.34
N TYR A 65 -16.11 0.09 7.25
CA TYR A 65 -16.50 1.47 6.93
C TYR A 65 -17.14 1.54 5.54
N ALA A 66 -18.24 2.28 5.44
CA ALA A 66 -18.94 2.52 4.17
C ALA A 66 -18.60 3.89 3.54
N ASP A 67 -17.96 4.79 4.31
CA ASP A 67 -17.60 6.17 3.93
C ASP A 67 -16.09 6.28 3.58
N GLY A 68 -15.65 7.50 3.25
CA GLY A 68 -14.26 7.77 2.92
C GLY A 68 -13.81 7.03 1.66
N PRO A 69 -12.62 6.38 1.67
CA PRO A 69 -12.12 5.68 0.48
C PRO A 69 -13.06 4.63 -0.08
N ALA A 70 -13.82 3.93 0.77
CA ALA A 70 -14.74 2.87 0.36
C ALA A 70 -15.88 3.38 -0.54
N ALA A 71 -16.30 4.63 -0.36
CA ALA A 71 -17.34 5.23 -1.19
C ALA A 71 -16.89 5.60 -2.62
N PHE A 72 -15.59 5.70 -2.86
CA PHE A 72 -15.04 6.22 -4.12
C PHE A 72 -14.29 5.19 -4.96
N LEU A 73 -13.82 4.11 -4.35
CA LEU A 73 -12.99 3.12 -5.03
C LEU A 73 -13.56 1.71 -4.87
N PRO A 74 -13.80 1.00 -5.98
CA PRO A 74 -14.20 -0.39 -5.90
C PRO A 74 -13.12 -1.23 -5.21
N PRO A 75 -13.49 -2.23 -4.42
CA PRO A 75 -12.53 -3.14 -3.78
C PRO A 75 -11.68 -3.87 -4.82
N ARG A 76 -10.53 -4.36 -4.40
CA ARG A 76 -9.60 -5.13 -5.23
C ARG A 76 -9.28 -6.47 -4.58
N GLU A 77 -9.25 -7.49 -5.41
CA GLU A 77 -8.97 -8.88 -5.04
C GLU A 77 -7.46 -9.15 -4.87
N ARG A 78 -6.73 -8.24 -4.21
CA ARG A 78 -5.27 -8.34 -4.03
C ARG A 78 -4.85 -9.62 -3.31
N LEU A 79 -5.59 -10.01 -2.26
CA LEU A 79 -5.31 -11.23 -1.51
C LEU A 79 -5.54 -12.48 -2.33
N ALA A 80 -6.55 -12.50 -3.22
CA ALA A 80 -6.78 -13.60 -4.14
C ALA A 80 -5.63 -13.76 -5.14
N LEU A 81 -5.08 -12.64 -5.67
CA LEU A 81 -3.92 -12.68 -6.55
C LEU A 81 -2.67 -13.20 -5.84
N ILE A 82 -2.46 -12.79 -4.58
CA ILE A 82 -1.36 -13.28 -3.74
C ILE A 82 -1.49 -14.78 -3.49
N ALA A 83 -2.69 -15.25 -3.14
CA ALA A 83 -2.96 -16.67 -2.92
C ALA A 83 -2.68 -17.48 -4.19
N ALA A 84 -3.21 -17.04 -5.34
CA ALA A 84 -3.00 -17.70 -6.62
C ALA A 84 -1.52 -17.77 -7.05
N ASP A 85 -0.73 -16.76 -6.70
CA ASP A 85 0.71 -16.78 -6.99
C ASP A 85 1.49 -17.69 -6.03
N LEU A 86 1.09 -17.77 -4.76
CA LEU A 86 1.71 -18.67 -3.77
C LEU A 86 1.39 -20.16 -4.04
N ASP A 87 0.28 -20.45 -4.74
CA ASP A 87 -0.14 -21.81 -5.08
C ASP A 87 0.46 -22.31 -6.42
N GLU A 88 1.26 -21.47 -7.12
CA GLU A 88 1.89 -21.89 -8.39
C GLU A 88 2.94 -22.99 -8.18
N PRO A 89 3.09 -23.88 -9.18
CA PRO A 89 4.14 -24.88 -9.13
C PRO A 89 5.54 -24.26 -8.98
N GLY A 90 6.35 -24.86 -8.12
CA GLY A 90 7.71 -24.39 -7.84
C GLY A 90 7.82 -23.34 -6.75
N MET A 91 6.70 -22.88 -6.19
CA MET A 91 6.71 -22.00 -5.03
C MET A 91 7.08 -22.77 -3.75
N PRO A 92 7.77 -22.10 -2.81
CA PRO A 92 8.13 -22.68 -1.52
C PRO A 92 6.89 -23.07 -0.68
N ALA A 93 7.07 -24.05 0.20
CA ALA A 93 5.99 -24.54 1.08
C ALA A 93 5.25 -23.42 1.82
N PRO A 94 3.93 -23.57 2.05
CA PRO A 94 3.15 -22.59 2.80
C PRO A 94 3.71 -22.32 4.19
N VAL A 95 3.68 -21.04 4.60
CA VAL A 95 4.07 -20.59 5.93
C VAL A 95 2.86 -19.93 6.60
N ALA A 96 2.67 -20.22 7.88
CA ALA A 96 1.59 -19.63 8.66
C ALA A 96 1.67 -18.08 8.67
N PRO A 97 0.53 -17.37 8.62
CA PRO A 97 0.51 -15.93 8.73
C PRO A 97 1.09 -15.43 10.06
N GLN A 98 1.75 -14.29 10.02
CA GLN A 98 2.21 -13.61 11.23
C GLN A 98 1.03 -12.96 11.98
N PRO A 99 1.18 -12.70 13.30
CA PRO A 99 0.16 -12.03 14.09
C PRO A 99 -0.22 -10.67 13.49
N ALA A 100 -1.52 -10.46 13.34
CA ALA A 100 -2.07 -9.25 12.74
C ALA A 100 -1.82 -8.00 13.59
N ALA A 101 -1.52 -6.87 12.94
CA ALA A 101 -1.57 -5.56 13.56
C ALA A 101 -3.03 -5.20 13.90
N ARG A 102 -3.22 -4.48 15.02
CA ARG A 102 -4.53 -3.90 15.37
C ARG A 102 -4.63 -2.49 14.81
N TRP A 103 -5.78 -2.18 14.22
CA TRP A 103 -6.10 -0.88 13.68
C TRP A 103 -7.11 -0.17 14.58
N PRO A 104 -7.05 1.19 14.68
CA PRO A 104 -7.90 1.92 15.62
C PRO A 104 -9.37 1.86 15.21
N ASP A 105 -10.25 1.56 16.18
CA ASP A 105 -11.69 1.70 16.01
C ASP A 105 -12.06 3.18 15.88
N GLY A 106 -13.05 3.49 15.04
CA GLY A 106 -13.54 4.86 14.87
C GLY A 106 -12.54 5.82 14.19
N ALA A 107 -11.58 5.32 13.44
CA ALA A 107 -10.65 6.15 12.67
C ALA A 107 -11.38 7.11 11.72
N SER A 108 -10.92 8.35 11.61
CA SER A 108 -11.48 9.35 10.70
C SER A 108 -11.39 8.92 9.24
N ALA A 109 -12.26 9.46 8.39
CA ALA A 109 -12.17 9.23 6.94
C ALA A 109 -10.80 9.69 6.39
N ALA A 110 -10.28 10.82 6.88
CA ALA A 110 -8.98 11.34 6.48
C ALA A 110 -7.82 10.38 6.84
N TYR A 111 -7.82 9.81 8.04
CA TYR A 111 -6.85 8.79 8.44
C TYR A 111 -6.89 7.58 7.50
N ARG A 112 -8.09 7.09 7.16
CA ARG A 112 -8.28 5.96 6.24
C ARG A 112 -7.82 6.29 4.81
N TRP A 113 -7.99 7.53 4.34
CA TRP A 113 -7.41 8.00 3.08
C TRP A 113 -5.89 7.89 3.08
N GLY A 114 -5.24 8.23 4.19
CA GLY A 114 -3.79 8.06 4.34
C GLY A 114 -3.34 6.60 4.29
N VAL A 115 -4.07 5.70 4.96
CA VAL A 115 -3.80 4.25 4.87
C VAL A 115 -3.94 3.75 3.43
N CYS A 116 -5.02 4.14 2.76
CA CYS A 116 -5.28 3.74 1.37
C CYS A 116 -4.24 4.32 0.40
N TYR A 117 -3.67 5.52 0.68
CA TYR A 117 -2.56 6.07 -0.10
C TYR A 117 -1.38 5.09 -0.18
N VAL A 118 -1.03 4.44 0.92
CA VAL A 118 0.07 3.45 0.95
C VAL A 118 -0.32 2.17 0.22
N ILE A 119 -1.55 1.68 0.43
CA ILE A 119 -2.05 0.46 -0.23
C ILE A 119 -2.11 0.63 -1.75
N GLU A 120 -2.65 1.75 -2.24
CA GLU A 120 -2.76 2.01 -3.68
C GLU A 120 -1.38 2.32 -4.30
N GLY A 121 -0.51 3.03 -3.56
CA GLY A 121 0.86 3.31 -3.97
C GLY A 121 1.73 2.06 -4.12
N ALA A 122 1.51 1.04 -3.31
CA ALA A 122 2.24 -0.23 -3.38
C ALA A 122 2.11 -0.92 -4.75
N GLN A 123 0.98 -0.74 -5.47
CA GLN A 123 0.77 -1.29 -6.81
C GLN A 123 1.65 -0.61 -7.88
N LEU A 124 2.04 0.65 -7.67
CA LEU A 124 3.00 1.32 -8.56
C LEU A 124 4.37 0.66 -8.44
N GLY A 125 4.84 0.43 -7.23
CA GLY A 125 6.06 -0.32 -6.94
C GLY A 125 6.00 -1.75 -7.49
N GLY A 126 4.87 -2.43 -7.31
CA GLY A 126 4.60 -3.76 -7.86
C GLY A 126 4.79 -3.82 -9.37
N SER A 127 4.29 -2.84 -10.11
CA SER A 127 4.45 -2.80 -11.58
C SER A 127 5.90 -2.60 -12.03
N VAL A 128 6.70 -1.87 -11.27
CA VAL A 128 8.15 -1.72 -11.51
C VAL A 128 8.86 -3.05 -11.26
N LEU A 129 8.53 -3.72 -10.14
CA LEU A 129 9.07 -5.05 -9.82
C LEU A 129 8.66 -6.09 -10.87
N HIS A 130 7.42 -6.07 -11.36
CA HIS A 130 6.97 -6.95 -12.44
C HIS A 130 7.85 -6.82 -13.69
N LYS A 131 8.07 -5.60 -14.16
CA LYS A 131 8.93 -5.35 -15.34
C LYS A 131 10.35 -5.87 -15.15
N ARG A 132 10.90 -5.77 -13.95
CA ARG A 132 12.25 -6.24 -13.63
C ARG A 132 12.33 -7.77 -13.52
N LEU A 133 11.28 -8.43 -13.04
CA LEU A 133 11.32 -9.83 -12.61
C LEU A 133 10.63 -10.80 -13.55
N SER A 134 9.77 -10.34 -14.46
CA SER A 134 8.95 -11.20 -15.32
C SER A 134 9.75 -12.19 -16.17
N GLU A 135 10.84 -11.76 -16.77
CA GLU A 135 11.71 -12.66 -17.53
C GLU A 135 12.51 -13.60 -16.62
N ARG A 136 12.99 -13.06 -15.49
CA ARG A 136 13.84 -13.81 -14.58
C ARG A 136 13.11 -14.93 -13.86
N LEU A 137 11.86 -14.70 -13.46
CA LEU A 137 11.03 -15.65 -12.71
C LEU A 137 10.09 -16.46 -13.62
N ALA A 138 10.26 -16.37 -14.95
CA ALA A 138 9.49 -17.19 -15.87
C ALA A 138 9.70 -18.69 -15.58
N PRO A 139 8.66 -19.54 -15.69
CA PRO A 139 7.30 -19.27 -16.23
C PRO A 139 6.29 -18.72 -15.18
N HIS A 140 6.71 -18.33 -13.98
CA HIS A 140 5.79 -17.85 -12.94
C HIS A 140 5.05 -16.57 -13.41
N PRO A 141 3.70 -16.50 -13.30
CA PRO A 141 2.90 -15.43 -13.91
C PRO A 141 2.95 -14.09 -13.19
N LEU A 142 3.43 -14.02 -11.93
CA LEU A 142 3.57 -12.81 -11.10
C LEU A 142 2.30 -11.94 -11.07
N ARG A 143 1.12 -12.56 -10.87
CA ARG A 143 -0.21 -11.93 -10.98
C ARG A 143 -0.34 -10.71 -10.06
N TYR A 144 0.13 -10.84 -8.82
CA TYR A 144 0.08 -9.76 -7.84
C TYR A 144 0.88 -8.54 -8.30
N LEU A 145 2.12 -8.74 -8.76
CA LEU A 145 2.97 -7.64 -9.24
C LEU A 145 2.47 -7.05 -10.56
N ARG A 146 1.96 -7.90 -11.46
CA ARG A 146 1.38 -7.46 -12.73
C ARG A 146 0.17 -6.56 -12.52
N GLY A 147 -0.68 -6.91 -11.55
CA GLY A 147 -1.92 -6.19 -11.28
C GLY A 147 -2.88 -6.22 -12.47
N ASP A 148 -3.56 -5.08 -12.71
CA ASP A 148 -4.52 -4.96 -13.80
C ASP A 148 -3.86 -4.90 -15.18
N VAL A 149 -4.63 -5.29 -16.20
CA VAL A 149 -4.22 -5.24 -17.62
C VAL A 149 -3.86 -3.81 -18.05
N GLU A 150 -4.60 -2.82 -17.58
CA GLU A 150 -4.36 -1.40 -17.86
C GLU A 150 -3.21 -0.79 -17.03
N GLY A 151 -2.64 -1.58 -16.13
CA GLY A 151 -1.65 -1.14 -15.16
C GLY A 151 -2.24 -0.26 -14.03
N PRO A 152 -1.43 0.15 -13.05
CA PRO A 152 -1.91 0.88 -11.86
C PRO A 152 -2.22 2.35 -12.12
N GLY A 153 -1.79 2.92 -13.24
CA GLY A 153 -1.85 4.36 -13.52
C GLY A 153 -3.26 4.98 -13.50
N PRO A 154 -4.26 4.43 -14.21
CA PRO A 154 -5.61 4.97 -14.21
C PRO A 154 -6.23 5.01 -12.80
N ARG A 155 -6.13 3.91 -12.06
CA ARG A 155 -6.65 3.83 -10.69
C ARG A 155 -5.91 4.77 -9.74
N TRP A 156 -4.60 4.87 -9.83
CA TRP A 156 -3.82 5.81 -9.02
C TRP A 156 -4.23 7.26 -9.27
N ARG A 157 -4.47 7.66 -10.52
CA ARG A 157 -4.95 9.01 -10.83
C ARG A 157 -6.33 9.29 -10.24
N ALA A 158 -7.27 8.35 -10.38
CA ALA A 158 -8.59 8.45 -9.79
C ALA A 158 -8.52 8.55 -8.25
N PHE A 159 -7.68 7.72 -7.62
CA PHE A 159 -7.42 7.78 -6.19
C PHE A 159 -6.92 9.15 -5.74
N MET A 160 -5.87 9.69 -6.40
CA MET A 160 -5.31 11.00 -6.06
C MET A 160 -6.32 12.15 -6.22
N GLN A 161 -7.16 12.08 -7.25
CA GLN A 161 -8.23 13.07 -7.45
C GLN A 161 -9.25 13.01 -6.31
N SER A 162 -9.71 11.83 -5.94
CA SER A 162 -10.67 11.64 -4.84
C SER A 162 -10.08 12.05 -3.49
N LEU A 163 -8.81 11.69 -3.22
CA LEU A 163 -8.10 12.09 -2.02
C LEU A 163 -8.03 13.62 -1.87
N ARG A 164 -7.64 14.34 -2.92
CA ARG A 164 -7.61 15.82 -2.91
C ARG A 164 -9.01 16.42 -2.70
N GLY A 165 -10.03 15.79 -3.21
CA GLY A 165 -11.42 16.22 -3.01
C GLY A 165 -11.92 16.02 -1.58
N ALA A 166 -11.42 14.98 -0.90
CA ALA A 166 -11.90 14.53 0.42
C ALA A 166 -11.08 15.06 1.60
N VAL A 167 -9.79 15.37 1.42
CA VAL A 167 -8.85 15.78 2.48
C VAL A 167 -8.38 17.20 2.17
N ARG A 168 -8.95 18.20 2.84
CA ARG A 168 -8.79 19.61 2.50
C ARG A 168 -8.27 20.48 3.63
N THR A 169 -8.70 20.21 4.86
CA THR A 169 -8.29 21.04 6.01
C THR A 169 -6.90 20.60 6.53
N PRO A 170 -6.17 21.49 7.20
CA PRO A 170 -4.89 21.13 7.83
C PRO A 170 -5.01 19.94 8.80
N GLU A 171 -6.12 19.83 9.52
CA GLU A 171 -6.40 18.74 10.45
C GLU A 171 -6.60 17.42 9.70
N GLU A 172 -7.39 17.44 8.62
CA GLU A 172 -7.57 16.26 7.75
C GLU A 172 -6.26 15.83 7.10
N VAL A 173 -5.42 16.77 6.65
CA VAL A 173 -4.09 16.48 6.10
C VAL A 173 -3.19 15.82 7.17
N ALA A 174 -3.22 16.34 8.40
CA ALA A 174 -2.46 15.75 9.51
C ALA A 174 -2.91 14.32 9.83
N GLU A 175 -4.22 14.07 9.85
CA GLU A 175 -4.83 12.74 10.03
C GLU A 175 -4.45 11.77 8.88
N ALA A 176 -4.53 12.23 7.64
CA ALA A 176 -4.11 11.41 6.49
C ALA A 176 -2.62 11.06 6.57
N CYS A 177 -1.76 12.00 6.94
CA CYS A 177 -0.34 11.75 7.17
C CYS A 177 -0.12 10.75 8.32
N ALA A 178 -0.91 10.80 9.39
CA ALA A 178 -0.85 9.84 10.49
C ALA A 178 -1.22 8.44 10.01
N GLY A 179 -2.31 8.28 9.25
CA GLY A 179 -2.72 7.02 8.65
C GLY A 179 -1.68 6.43 7.72
N ALA A 180 -1.09 7.25 6.85
CA ALA A 180 -0.03 6.82 5.94
C ALA A 180 1.23 6.35 6.69
N ARG A 181 1.65 7.07 7.74
CA ARG A 181 2.77 6.64 8.59
C ARG A 181 2.48 5.31 9.27
N ALA A 182 1.28 5.15 9.85
CA ALA A 182 0.88 3.91 10.51
C ALA A 182 0.89 2.71 9.55
N ALA A 183 0.42 2.88 8.31
CA ALA A 183 0.45 1.83 7.30
C ALA A 183 1.89 1.42 6.93
N PHE A 184 2.80 2.37 6.74
CA PHE A 184 4.22 2.07 6.51
C PHE A 184 4.88 1.42 7.73
N ASP A 185 4.63 1.93 8.94
CA ASP A 185 5.23 1.39 10.16
C ASP A 185 4.77 -0.06 10.39
N SER A 186 3.51 -0.40 10.07
CA SER A 186 2.99 -1.76 10.21
C SER A 186 3.67 -2.77 9.28
N ILE A 187 3.92 -2.44 8.00
CA ILE A 187 4.63 -3.35 7.09
C ILE A 187 6.12 -3.44 7.44
N LEU A 188 6.76 -2.35 7.85
CA LEU A 188 8.15 -2.35 8.29
C LEU A 188 8.35 -3.23 9.54
N GLN A 189 7.41 -3.21 10.49
CA GLN A 189 7.45 -4.06 11.67
C GLN A 189 7.33 -5.56 11.32
N LEU A 190 6.50 -5.91 10.33
CA LEU A 190 6.39 -7.28 9.84
C LEU A 190 7.69 -7.74 9.16
N GLY A 191 8.32 -6.89 8.35
CA GLY A 191 9.56 -7.20 7.66
C GLY A 191 10.79 -7.34 8.56
N LEU A 192 10.75 -6.79 9.78
CA LEU A 192 11.83 -6.89 10.78
C LEU A 192 11.72 -8.15 11.66
N ARG A 193 10.60 -8.87 11.61
CA ARG A 193 10.44 -10.12 12.40
C ARG A 193 11.17 -11.26 11.72
N PRO A 194 12.00 -12.04 12.45
CA PRO A 194 12.58 -13.24 11.88
C PRO A 194 11.44 -14.21 11.50
N ALA A 195 11.61 -14.90 10.38
CA ALA A 195 10.73 -16.00 10.00
C ALA A 195 10.83 -17.09 11.09
N SER A 196 9.70 -17.44 11.68
CA SER A 196 9.60 -18.48 12.72
C SER A 196 9.64 -19.86 12.10
#